data_1f274c451fb07b720248995bf5244604
#
_entry.id   1f274c451fb07b720248995bf5244604
#
_cell.length_a   1.000
_cell.length_b   1.000
_cell.length_c   1.000
_cell.angle_alpha   90.00
_cell.angle_beta   90.00
_cell.angle_gamma   90.00
#
_symmetry.space_group_name_H-M   'P 1'
#
loop_
_entity.id
_entity.type
_entity.pdbx_description
1 polymer ?
#
loop_
_entity_poly.entity_id
_entity_poly.type
_entity_poly.pdbx_seq_one_letter_code
_entity_poly.pdbx_strand_id
1 'polypeptide(L)'
;WNNSVLVRSQNIDLLINLTKLKFVKSAIKAWTSPDSITIKYKADHVHDTFNPWDSIEGHKYGAAEEQIKMLNGIPLHNTGYKGRGMTIAILDGGFMNANTIPCLKEINILGTADFVYPKSDNFYNEQEHGTAVLSIMGARHPYVYIGTAPAASYWLLRCEDLQSESTAEEDFWAEAVEFADSVGVDIINSSLGYQNFDDEESSHTYNELDG
;
A
#
# COMPACT_ATOMS: atom_id res chain seq x y z
N TRP A 1 -11.28 -10.17 10.22
CA TRP A 1 -10.68 -11.31 9.52
C TRP A 1 -9.97 -12.25 10.49
N ASN A 2 -9.19 -11.72 11.44
CA ASN A 2 -8.47 -12.51 12.44
C ASN A 2 -9.21 -12.66 13.78
N ASN A 3 -10.49 -12.29 13.84
CA ASN A 3 -11.33 -12.30 15.04
C ASN A 3 -10.75 -11.46 16.20
N SER A 4 -10.00 -10.41 15.85
CA SER A 4 -9.43 -9.41 16.74
C SER A 4 -9.86 -8.00 16.33
N VAL A 5 -9.59 -7.03 17.19
CA VAL A 5 -9.84 -5.61 16.93
C VAL A 5 -8.68 -4.81 17.49
N LEU A 6 -8.03 -4.01 16.64
CA LEU A 6 -7.06 -3.01 17.10
C LEU A 6 -7.81 -1.80 17.65
N VAL A 7 -7.59 -1.49 18.92
CA VAL A 7 -8.19 -0.32 19.59
C VAL A 7 -7.11 0.70 19.90
N ARG A 8 -7.23 1.88 19.29
CA ARG A 8 -6.36 3.03 19.59
C ARG A 8 -7.07 3.98 20.55
N SER A 9 -6.47 4.31 21.69
CA SER A 9 -7.01 5.27 22.65
C SER A 9 -5.91 5.90 23.48
N GLN A 10 -6.07 7.18 23.81
CA GLN A 10 -5.28 7.87 24.83
C GLN A 10 -5.87 7.67 26.24
N ASN A 11 -7.06 7.13 26.34
CA ASN A 11 -7.73 6.88 27.60
C ASN A 11 -7.42 5.46 28.10
N ILE A 12 -6.50 5.36 29.05
CA ILE A 12 -6.07 4.09 29.64
C ILE A 12 -7.23 3.37 30.34
N ASP A 13 -8.12 4.10 31.00
CA ASP A 13 -9.27 3.49 31.71
C ASP A 13 -10.24 2.83 30.72
N LEU A 14 -10.39 3.42 29.51
CA LEU A 14 -11.16 2.80 28.42
C LEU A 14 -10.53 1.47 28.02
N LEU A 15 -9.22 1.45 27.76
CA LEU A 15 -8.50 0.24 27.36
C LEU A 15 -8.61 -0.86 28.42
N ILE A 16 -8.43 -0.51 29.73
CA ILE A 16 -8.60 -1.45 30.82
C ILE A 16 -10.04 -1.99 30.90
N ASN A 17 -11.04 -1.15 30.62
CA ASN A 17 -12.43 -1.60 30.70
C ASN A 17 -12.80 -2.52 29.53
N LEU A 18 -12.21 -2.34 28.36
CA LEU A 18 -12.37 -3.25 27.21
C LEU A 18 -11.93 -4.68 27.56
N THR A 19 -10.83 -4.85 28.32
CA THR A 19 -10.36 -6.18 28.73
C THR A 19 -11.32 -6.94 29.64
N LYS A 20 -12.27 -6.23 30.27
CA LYS A 20 -13.27 -6.82 31.20
C LYS A 20 -14.54 -7.29 30.49
N LEU A 21 -14.68 -7.01 29.20
CA LEU A 21 -15.83 -7.44 28.42
C LEU A 21 -15.85 -8.97 28.27
N LYS A 22 -17.01 -9.59 28.44
CA LYS A 22 -17.14 -11.07 28.50
C LYS A 22 -16.72 -11.78 27.21
N PHE A 23 -16.72 -11.08 26.09
CA PHE A 23 -16.34 -11.61 24.78
C PHE A 23 -14.87 -11.33 24.42
N VAL A 24 -14.13 -10.56 25.23
CA VAL A 24 -12.70 -10.35 25.05
C VAL A 24 -11.93 -11.45 25.74
N LYS A 25 -11.25 -12.28 24.97
CA LYS A 25 -10.47 -13.41 25.47
C LYS A 25 -9.12 -12.95 26.03
N SER A 26 -8.46 -12.06 25.32
CA SER A 26 -7.17 -11.47 25.70
C SER A 26 -7.04 -10.08 25.11
N ALA A 27 -6.16 -9.27 25.67
CA ALA A 27 -5.77 -7.99 25.10
C ALA A 27 -4.28 -7.78 25.39
N ILE A 28 -3.56 -7.39 24.34
CA ILE A 28 -2.13 -7.07 24.41
C ILE A 28 -1.91 -5.63 23.94
N LYS A 29 -0.85 -5.02 24.43
CA LYS A 29 -0.40 -3.73 23.90
C LYS A 29 0.49 -4.01 22.68
N ALA A 30 -0.03 -3.75 21.49
CA ALA A 30 0.71 -3.98 20.27
C ALA A 30 1.73 -2.86 19.97
N TRP A 31 1.33 -1.59 20.22
CA TRP A 31 2.15 -0.45 19.81
C TRP A 31 1.80 0.84 20.57
N THR A 32 2.66 1.86 20.50
CA THR A 32 2.37 3.20 20.99
C THR A 32 2.51 4.19 19.84
N SER A 33 1.36 4.65 19.30
CA SER A 33 1.37 5.63 18.23
C SER A 33 1.92 6.97 18.71
N PRO A 34 2.85 7.59 17.97
CA PRO A 34 3.24 8.99 18.20
C PRO A 34 2.15 9.98 17.81
N ASP A 35 1.17 9.54 17.01
CA ASP A 35 0.09 10.38 16.52
C ASP A 35 -1.11 10.47 17.46
N SER A 36 -1.77 11.60 17.46
CA SER A 36 -3.09 11.72 18.05
C SER A 36 -4.17 11.27 17.04
N ILE A 37 -5.16 10.51 17.53
CA ILE A 37 -6.11 9.74 16.70
C ILE A 37 -7.02 10.61 15.82
N THR A 38 -6.86 10.62 14.50
CA THR A 38 -7.90 10.93 13.50
C THR A 38 -7.50 10.37 12.15
N ILE A 39 -8.21 9.37 11.67
CA ILE A 39 -8.02 8.82 10.33
C ILE A 39 -8.55 9.83 9.31
N LYS A 40 -7.71 10.27 8.39
CA LYS A 40 -8.10 11.12 7.26
C LYS A 40 -7.81 10.37 5.97
N TYR A 41 -8.84 9.99 5.27
CA TYR A 41 -8.72 9.50 3.89
C TYR A 41 -8.79 10.69 2.93
N LYS A 42 -7.84 10.77 2.02
CA LYS A 42 -7.90 11.73 0.90
C LYS A 42 -8.18 10.93 -0.36
N ALA A 43 -9.34 11.14 -0.95
CA ALA A 43 -9.67 10.61 -2.27
C ALA A 43 -9.64 11.77 -3.27
N ASP A 44 -8.74 11.70 -4.24
CA ASP A 44 -8.72 12.61 -5.37
C ASP A 44 -9.24 11.86 -6.61
N HIS A 45 -10.49 12.13 -6.98
CA HIS A 45 -11.06 11.56 -8.19
C HIS A 45 -10.49 12.26 -9.42
N VAL A 46 -9.56 11.60 -10.09
CA VAL A 46 -9.10 12.02 -11.43
C VAL A 46 -9.93 11.27 -12.47
N HIS A 47 -10.73 12.01 -13.22
CA HIS A 47 -11.48 11.45 -14.33
C HIS A 47 -10.53 10.99 -15.44
N ASP A 48 -10.76 9.78 -15.92
CA ASP A 48 -10.02 9.13 -17.00
C ASP A 48 -10.23 9.90 -18.33
N THR A 49 -9.29 10.78 -18.64
CA THR A 49 -9.25 11.47 -19.91
C THR A 49 -8.39 10.67 -20.88
N PHE A 50 -8.68 10.77 -22.18
CA PHE A 50 -7.98 10.19 -23.31
C PHE A 50 -6.50 9.87 -23.02
N ASN A 51 -6.14 8.59 -23.17
CA ASN A 51 -4.80 8.11 -22.87
C ASN A 51 -3.93 8.07 -24.14
N PRO A 52 -2.98 9.00 -24.31
CA PRO A 52 -2.10 9.05 -25.46
C PRO A 52 -1.14 7.85 -25.59
N TRP A 53 -1.13 6.95 -24.59
CA TRP A 53 -0.22 5.80 -24.49
C TRP A 53 -0.73 4.54 -25.18
N ASP A 54 -1.89 4.57 -25.84
CA ASP A 54 -2.46 3.40 -26.49
C ASP A 54 -1.64 2.92 -27.71
N SER A 55 -0.66 3.74 -28.15
CA SER A 55 0.23 3.47 -29.29
C SER A 55 1.71 3.30 -28.90
N ILE A 56 2.02 2.78 -27.71
CA ILE A 56 3.42 2.53 -27.32
C ILE A 56 3.98 1.34 -28.09
N GLU A 57 4.86 1.60 -29.03
CA GLU A 57 5.64 0.60 -29.78
C GLU A 57 7.00 0.38 -29.10
N GLY A 58 7.54 -0.85 -29.12
CA GLY A 58 8.85 -1.33 -28.63
C GLY A 58 9.75 -0.27 -27.96
N HIS A 59 11.01 -0.26 -28.00
CA HIS A 59 12.05 0.64 -27.44
C HIS A 59 11.68 1.89 -26.59
N LYS A 60 10.38 2.18 -26.43
CA LYS A 60 9.87 3.32 -25.64
C LYS A 60 9.84 3.07 -24.13
N TYR A 61 10.20 1.87 -23.67
CA TYR A 61 10.15 1.49 -22.26
C TYR A 61 11.31 2.07 -21.43
N GLY A 62 12.34 2.61 -22.07
CA GLY A 62 13.49 3.22 -21.40
C GLY A 62 14.19 2.21 -20.47
N ALA A 63 14.48 2.61 -19.24
CA ALA A 63 15.18 1.76 -18.26
C ALA A 63 14.39 0.50 -17.85
N ALA A 64 13.08 0.46 -18.05
CA ALA A 64 12.24 -0.71 -17.76
C ALA A 64 12.23 -1.79 -18.85
N GLU A 65 12.87 -1.55 -20.02
CA GLU A 65 12.70 -2.40 -21.20
C GLU A 65 13.03 -3.87 -20.93
N GLU A 66 14.15 -4.17 -20.30
CA GLU A 66 14.56 -5.56 -20.03
C GLU A 66 13.61 -6.25 -19.03
N GLN A 67 13.12 -5.54 -18.03
CA GLN A 67 12.17 -6.06 -17.03
C GLN A 67 10.83 -6.42 -17.72
N ILE A 68 10.32 -5.53 -18.56
CA ILE A 68 9.08 -5.76 -19.31
C ILE A 68 9.24 -6.89 -20.32
N LYS A 69 10.39 -6.97 -21.03
CA LYS A 69 10.71 -8.08 -21.94
C LYS A 69 10.78 -9.43 -21.22
N MET A 70 11.41 -9.49 -20.06
CA MET A 70 11.53 -10.71 -19.26
C MET A 70 10.15 -11.29 -18.91
N LEU A 71 9.16 -10.43 -18.69
CA LEU A 71 7.77 -10.81 -18.42
C LEU A 71 6.94 -11.05 -19.69
N ASN A 72 7.54 -10.92 -20.87
CA ASN A 72 6.83 -10.91 -22.16
C ASN A 72 5.72 -9.83 -22.24
N GLY A 73 5.92 -8.71 -21.55
CA GLY A 73 4.93 -7.66 -21.37
C GLY A 73 4.76 -6.77 -22.61
N ILE A 74 5.80 -6.61 -23.46
CA ILE A 74 5.71 -5.74 -24.63
C ILE A 74 4.63 -6.23 -25.63
N PRO A 75 4.57 -7.52 -26.02
CA PRO A 75 3.47 -8.04 -26.83
C PRO A 75 2.10 -7.84 -26.18
N LEU A 76 2.00 -8.03 -24.86
CA LEU A 76 0.77 -7.83 -24.12
C LEU A 76 0.29 -6.37 -24.19
N HIS A 77 1.21 -5.42 -23.97
CA HIS A 77 0.91 -3.99 -24.11
C HIS A 77 0.52 -3.59 -25.56
N ASN A 78 1.16 -4.20 -26.57
CA ASN A 78 0.85 -3.94 -27.97
C ASN A 78 -0.55 -4.42 -28.36
N THR A 79 -1.10 -5.40 -27.65
CA THR A 79 -2.50 -5.85 -27.83
C THR A 79 -3.50 -5.02 -27.00
N GLY A 80 -3.04 -3.97 -26.28
CA GLY A 80 -3.88 -3.04 -25.54
C GLY A 80 -4.01 -3.32 -24.05
N TYR A 81 -3.48 -4.45 -23.55
CA TYR A 81 -3.56 -4.80 -22.13
C TYR A 81 -2.50 -4.07 -21.32
N LYS A 82 -2.83 -2.92 -20.74
CA LYS A 82 -1.96 -2.02 -19.97
C LYS A 82 -2.50 -1.70 -18.58
N GLY A 83 -3.51 -2.45 -18.12
CA GLY A 83 -4.18 -2.24 -16.84
C GLY A 83 -5.36 -1.26 -16.87
N ARG A 84 -5.78 -0.79 -18.06
CA ARG A 84 -6.95 0.12 -18.17
C ARG A 84 -8.21 -0.50 -17.56
N GLY A 85 -8.88 0.26 -16.70
CA GLY A 85 -10.09 -0.16 -16.01
C GLY A 85 -9.84 -1.03 -14.77
N MET A 86 -8.57 -1.35 -14.48
CA MET A 86 -8.19 -2.05 -13.24
C MET A 86 -7.78 -1.08 -12.16
N THR A 87 -8.15 -1.36 -10.94
CA THR A 87 -7.76 -0.62 -9.74
C THR A 87 -6.82 -1.48 -8.90
N ILE A 88 -5.64 -0.95 -8.59
CA ILE A 88 -4.59 -1.64 -7.84
C ILE A 88 -4.33 -0.89 -6.54
N ALA A 89 -4.37 -1.58 -5.40
CA ALA A 89 -3.86 -1.04 -4.15
C ALA A 89 -2.40 -1.48 -3.94
N ILE A 90 -1.55 -0.54 -3.53
CA ILE A 90 -0.19 -0.83 -3.08
C ILE A 90 -0.16 -0.62 -1.57
N LEU A 91 0.08 -1.71 -0.84
CA LEU A 91 0.26 -1.74 0.59
C LEU A 91 1.77 -1.75 0.89
N ASP A 92 2.26 -0.69 1.55
CA ASP A 92 3.71 -0.48 1.69
C ASP A 92 4.03 0.45 2.88
N GLY A 93 5.33 0.61 3.19
CA GLY A 93 5.83 1.45 4.28
C GLY A 93 5.83 2.95 3.99
N GLY A 94 5.72 3.37 2.72
CA GLY A 94 5.68 4.78 2.37
C GLY A 94 5.88 5.07 0.90
N PHE A 95 5.60 6.33 0.52
CA PHE A 95 5.51 6.76 -0.88
C PHE A 95 6.24 8.07 -1.13
N MET A 96 7.47 8.19 -0.61
CA MET A 96 8.28 9.40 -0.72
C MET A 96 8.41 9.88 -2.17
N ASN A 97 8.08 11.15 -2.41
CA ASN A 97 8.16 11.81 -3.71
C ASN A 97 7.27 11.22 -4.82
N ALA A 98 6.37 10.25 -4.54
CA ALA A 98 5.50 9.67 -5.56
C ALA A 98 4.65 10.72 -6.29
N ASN A 99 4.29 11.82 -5.62
CA ASN A 99 3.53 12.93 -6.16
C ASN A 99 4.37 13.94 -6.98
N THR A 100 5.70 13.84 -6.98
CA THR A 100 6.60 14.82 -7.62
C THR A 100 7.46 14.24 -8.73
N ILE A 101 7.75 12.93 -8.68
CA ILE A 101 8.60 12.25 -9.67
C ILE A 101 7.95 12.33 -11.07
N PRO A 102 8.67 12.82 -12.10
CA PRO A 102 8.09 13.09 -13.41
C PRO A 102 7.42 11.89 -14.07
N CYS A 103 7.98 10.68 -13.96
CA CYS A 103 7.41 9.48 -14.57
C CYS A 103 6.17 8.95 -13.84
N LEU A 104 5.85 9.49 -12.66
CA LEU A 104 4.68 9.14 -11.85
C LEU A 104 3.56 10.18 -11.91
N LYS A 105 3.82 11.37 -12.47
CA LYS A 105 2.85 12.49 -12.48
C LYS A 105 1.54 12.19 -13.23
N GLU A 106 1.60 11.30 -14.20
CA GLU A 106 0.44 10.97 -15.04
C GLU A 106 -0.25 9.67 -14.58
N ILE A 107 0.18 9.08 -13.48
CA ILE A 107 -0.50 7.91 -12.90
C ILE A 107 -1.84 8.37 -12.32
N ASN A 108 -2.87 7.59 -12.56
CA ASN A 108 -4.18 7.81 -11.96
C ASN A 108 -4.17 7.31 -10.50
N ILE A 109 -3.81 8.18 -9.55
CA ILE A 109 -3.90 7.90 -8.11
C ILE A 109 -5.29 8.29 -7.64
N LEU A 110 -6.11 7.30 -7.25
CA LEU A 110 -7.47 7.49 -6.77
C LEU A 110 -7.50 8.06 -5.36
N GLY A 111 -6.51 7.73 -4.55
CA GLY A 111 -6.40 8.26 -3.20
C GLY A 111 -5.27 7.62 -2.41
N THR A 112 -5.13 8.07 -1.17
CA THR A 112 -4.12 7.62 -0.21
C THR A 112 -4.77 7.39 1.15
N ALA A 113 -4.26 6.41 1.90
CA ALA A 113 -4.60 6.23 3.31
C ALA A 113 -3.35 5.85 4.10
N ASP A 114 -3.24 6.34 5.33
CA ASP A 114 -2.15 6.05 6.26
C ASP A 114 -2.72 5.39 7.51
N PHE A 115 -2.47 4.10 7.65
CA PHE A 115 -2.95 3.29 8.78
C PHE A 115 -1.98 3.32 9.95
N VAL A 116 -0.73 3.71 9.71
CA VAL A 116 0.32 3.84 10.73
C VAL A 116 0.23 5.20 11.42
N TYR A 117 0.26 6.28 10.64
CA TYR A 117 0.25 7.67 11.12
C TYR A 117 -0.93 8.46 10.54
N PRO A 118 -2.17 8.18 10.96
CA PRO A 118 -3.37 8.71 10.31
C PRO A 118 -3.48 10.24 10.31
N LYS A 119 -2.70 10.93 11.14
CA LYS A 119 -2.67 12.40 11.23
C LYS A 119 -1.44 13.03 10.62
N SER A 120 -0.47 12.23 10.19
CA SER A 120 0.74 12.74 9.57
C SER A 120 0.43 13.41 8.24
N ASP A 121 1.07 14.54 8.00
CA ASP A 121 1.11 15.18 6.68
C ASP A 121 2.30 14.68 5.84
N ASN A 122 3.04 13.68 6.33
CA ASN A 122 4.30 13.20 5.78
C ASN A 122 4.17 12.04 4.78
N PHE A 123 2.97 11.72 4.33
CA PHE A 123 2.71 10.57 3.45
C PHE A 123 3.65 10.48 2.24
N TYR A 124 4.00 11.63 1.65
CA TYR A 124 4.90 11.72 0.50
C TYR A 124 6.33 12.15 0.85
N ASN A 125 6.69 12.23 2.12
CA ASN A 125 8.00 12.71 2.57
C ASN A 125 8.86 11.63 3.22
N GLU A 126 8.30 10.45 3.46
CA GLU A 126 8.95 9.35 4.15
C GLU A 126 8.89 8.09 3.31
N GLN A 127 9.99 7.34 3.30
CA GLN A 127 10.13 5.99 2.73
C GLN A 127 9.83 5.88 1.24
N GLU A 128 10.83 5.48 0.49
CA GLU A 128 10.79 5.40 -0.98
C GLU A 128 10.35 4.04 -1.51
N HIS A 129 10.27 2.99 -0.68
CA HIS A 129 10.02 1.63 -1.15
C HIS A 129 8.70 1.50 -1.93
N GLY A 130 7.58 1.96 -1.40
CA GLY A 130 6.30 1.94 -2.10
C GLY A 130 6.28 2.80 -3.36
N THR A 131 7.09 3.87 -3.40
CA THR A 131 7.30 4.65 -4.63
C THR A 131 8.02 3.84 -5.70
N ALA A 132 9.03 3.07 -5.32
CA ALA A 132 9.72 2.16 -6.23
C ALA A 132 8.77 1.09 -6.77
N VAL A 133 7.97 0.47 -5.89
CA VAL A 133 6.93 -0.51 -6.26
C VAL A 133 5.91 0.11 -7.23
N LEU A 134 5.38 1.30 -6.91
CA LEU A 134 4.49 2.05 -7.80
C LEU A 134 5.13 2.31 -9.16
N SER A 135 6.42 2.66 -9.20
CA SER A 135 7.12 2.97 -10.45
C SER A 135 7.21 1.74 -11.38
N ILE A 136 7.49 0.57 -10.81
CA ILE A 136 7.59 -0.69 -11.57
C ILE A 136 6.25 -1.05 -12.22
N MET A 137 5.15 -0.73 -11.57
CA MET A 137 3.81 -1.01 -12.09
C MET A 137 3.24 0.13 -12.92
N GLY A 138 3.23 1.35 -12.40
CA GLY A 138 2.42 2.44 -12.91
C GLY A 138 3.17 3.53 -13.67
N ALA A 139 4.51 3.55 -13.69
CA ALA A 139 5.25 4.63 -14.35
C ALA A 139 4.84 4.80 -15.82
N ARG A 140 4.72 6.08 -16.25
CA ARG A 140 4.20 6.47 -17.57
C ARG A 140 5.03 7.57 -18.20
N HIS A 141 6.28 7.28 -18.50
CA HIS A 141 7.14 8.24 -19.20
C HIS A 141 7.90 7.55 -20.33
N PRO A 142 7.44 7.65 -21.60
CA PRO A 142 8.11 7.03 -22.73
C PRO A 142 9.57 7.42 -22.81
N TYR A 143 10.41 6.47 -23.24
CA TYR A 143 11.87 6.57 -23.34
C TYR A 143 12.60 6.75 -22.02
N VAL A 144 11.89 6.92 -20.88
CA VAL A 144 12.47 7.01 -19.55
C VAL A 144 12.13 5.77 -18.72
N TYR A 145 10.84 5.55 -18.45
CA TYR A 145 10.36 4.40 -17.69
C TYR A 145 8.87 4.16 -17.95
N ILE A 146 8.49 2.94 -18.30
CA ILE A 146 7.10 2.51 -18.42
C ILE A 146 6.93 1.23 -17.60
N GLY A 147 5.99 1.23 -16.67
CA GLY A 147 5.69 0.09 -15.81
C GLY A 147 4.84 -1.00 -16.48
N THR A 148 4.50 -2.03 -15.71
CA THR A 148 3.74 -3.20 -16.19
C THR A 148 2.25 -2.93 -16.39
N ALA A 149 1.67 -1.98 -15.65
CA ALA A 149 0.26 -1.59 -15.71
C ALA A 149 0.09 -0.06 -15.77
N PRO A 150 0.68 0.63 -16.80
CA PRO A 150 0.78 2.09 -16.84
C PRO A 150 -0.57 2.79 -17.05
N ALA A 151 -1.64 2.06 -17.35
CA ALA A 151 -2.99 2.58 -17.54
C ALA A 151 -3.97 2.15 -16.42
N ALA A 152 -3.48 1.49 -15.38
CA ALA A 152 -4.27 1.18 -14.20
C ALA A 152 -4.47 2.41 -13.30
N SER A 153 -5.45 2.33 -12.40
CA SER A 153 -5.67 3.29 -11.32
C SER A 153 -5.09 2.74 -10.03
N TYR A 154 -4.61 3.61 -9.13
CA TYR A 154 -3.89 3.17 -7.95
C TYR A 154 -4.44 3.79 -6.66
N TRP A 155 -4.55 2.98 -5.62
CA TRP A 155 -4.61 3.40 -4.22
C TRP A 155 -3.25 3.18 -3.58
N LEU A 156 -2.76 4.17 -2.81
CA LEU A 156 -1.51 4.08 -2.07
C LEU A 156 -1.85 3.98 -0.58
N LEU A 157 -1.51 2.85 0.04
CA LEU A 157 -1.91 2.53 1.40
C LEU A 157 -0.67 2.27 2.25
N ARG A 158 -0.39 3.17 3.21
CA ARG A 158 0.70 2.97 4.16
C ARG A 158 0.22 2.13 5.31
N CYS A 159 0.83 0.95 5.50
CA CYS A 159 0.48 0.00 6.56
C CYS A 159 1.69 -0.59 7.29
N GLU A 160 2.90 -0.09 7.06
CA GLU A 160 4.14 -0.54 7.70
C GLU A 160 4.88 0.63 8.34
N ASP A 161 5.37 0.44 9.56
CA ASP A 161 6.22 1.38 10.28
C ASP A 161 7.69 0.95 10.18
N LEU A 162 8.44 1.57 9.28
CA LEU A 162 9.85 1.26 9.08
C LEU A 162 10.79 1.71 10.21
N GLN A 163 10.25 2.27 11.30
CA GLN A 163 11.02 2.63 12.48
C GLN A 163 10.96 1.56 13.57
N SER A 164 10.00 0.63 13.46
CA SER A 164 9.80 -0.45 14.43
C SER A 164 9.09 -1.63 13.76
N GLU A 165 9.54 -2.83 14.05
CA GLU A 165 8.87 -4.08 13.66
C GLU A 165 7.99 -4.54 14.83
N SER A 166 6.68 -4.41 14.68
CA SER A 166 5.73 -4.74 15.75
C SER A 166 4.53 -5.52 15.25
N THR A 167 3.91 -6.30 16.12
CA THR A 167 2.66 -7.03 15.80
C THR A 167 1.49 -6.13 15.40
N ALA A 168 1.58 -4.81 15.67
CA ALA A 168 0.57 -3.85 15.23
C ALA A 168 0.54 -3.69 13.70
N GLU A 169 1.63 -4.01 13.01
CA GLU A 169 1.70 -3.89 11.56
C GLU A 169 0.83 -4.92 10.85
N GLU A 170 0.64 -6.10 11.45
CA GLU A 170 -0.31 -7.09 10.95
C GLU A 170 -1.75 -6.56 10.99
N ASP A 171 -2.10 -5.83 12.06
CA ASP A 171 -3.40 -5.17 12.18
C ASP A 171 -3.54 -3.99 11.19
N PHE A 172 -2.47 -3.19 10.98
CA PHE A 172 -2.47 -2.13 9.97
C PHE A 172 -2.62 -2.69 8.56
N TRP A 173 -1.94 -3.80 8.27
CA TRP A 173 -2.07 -4.50 7.01
C TRP A 173 -3.49 -5.01 6.80
N ALA A 174 -4.09 -5.66 7.81
CA ALA A 174 -5.46 -6.14 7.75
C ALA A 174 -6.46 -5.00 7.52
N GLU A 175 -6.30 -3.85 8.22
CA GLU A 175 -7.11 -2.65 8.04
C GLU A 175 -6.97 -2.08 6.62
N ALA A 176 -5.74 -2.07 6.06
CA ALA A 176 -5.49 -1.63 4.69
C ALA A 176 -6.12 -2.55 3.64
N VAL A 177 -6.11 -3.88 3.86
CA VAL A 177 -6.77 -4.86 2.99
C VAL A 177 -8.29 -4.69 3.02
N GLU A 178 -8.89 -4.55 4.21
CA GLU A 178 -10.33 -4.30 4.35
C GLU A 178 -10.74 -2.97 3.70
N PHE A 179 -9.92 -1.94 3.84
CA PHE A 179 -10.14 -0.67 3.14
C PHE A 179 -10.08 -0.86 1.63
N ALA A 180 -9.07 -1.56 1.09
CA ALA A 180 -8.92 -1.83 -0.34
C ALA A 180 -10.15 -2.56 -0.91
N ASP A 181 -10.65 -3.57 -0.20
CA ASP A 181 -11.90 -4.27 -0.57
C ASP A 181 -13.09 -3.29 -0.56
N SER A 182 -13.22 -2.48 0.46
CA SER A 182 -14.34 -1.54 0.62
C SER A 182 -14.43 -0.48 -0.49
N VAL A 183 -13.31 -0.10 -1.10
CA VAL A 183 -13.24 0.87 -2.20
C VAL A 183 -13.23 0.20 -3.58
N GLY A 184 -13.38 -1.12 -3.64
CA GLY A 184 -13.54 -1.89 -4.87
C GLY A 184 -12.24 -2.08 -5.66
N VAL A 185 -11.13 -2.35 -4.98
CA VAL A 185 -9.85 -2.67 -5.61
C VAL A 185 -9.90 -4.06 -6.23
N ASP A 186 -9.38 -4.19 -7.46
CA ASP A 186 -9.31 -5.47 -8.18
C ASP A 186 -8.08 -6.29 -7.79
N ILE A 187 -6.95 -5.63 -7.49
CA ILE A 187 -5.66 -6.25 -7.23
C ILE A 187 -4.99 -5.55 -6.05
N ILE A 188 -4.46 -6.32 -5.11
CA ILE A 188 -3.63 -5.84 -4.02
C ILE A 188 -2.19 -6.28 -4.28
N ASN A 189 -1.25 -5.33 -4.27
CA ASN A 189 0.17 -5.60 -4.18
C ASN A 189 0.63 -5.35 -2.74
N SER A 190 1.15 -6.38 -2.10
CA SER A 190 1.72 -6.31 -0.75
C SER A 190 3.15 -6.81 -0.83
N SER A 191 4.11 -5.89 -0.73
CA SER A 191 5.55 -6.20 -0.77
C SER A 191 6.11 -6.27 0.64
N LEU A 192 5.35 -6.88 1.55
CA LEU A 192 5.57 -6.95 2.99
C LEU A 192 5.57 -8.41 3.48
N GLY A 193 6.13 -8.64 4.66
CA GLY A 193 6.07 -9.93 5.34
C GLY A 193 6.44 -9.76 6.81
N TYR A 194 5.72 -10.44 7.69
CA TYR A 194 5.86 -10.34 9.14
C TYR A 194 6.33 -11.67 9.70
N GLN A 195 7.52 -11.69 10.30
CA GLN A 195 8.09 -12.88 10.93
C GLN A 195 8.83 -12.54 12.21
N ASN A 196 9.79 -11.61 12.13
CA ASN A 196 10.63 -11.22 13.24
C ASN A 196 10.22 -9.82 13.70
N PHE A 197 9.90 -9.67 14.96
CA PHE A 197 9.56 -8.40 15.57
C PHE A 197 10.65 -7.93 16.54
N ASP A 198 10.66 -6.64 16.87
CA ASP A 198 11.58 -6.05 17.85
C ASP A 198 11.44 -6.71 19.22
N ASP A 199 10.25 -7.17 19.57
CA ASP A 199 10.00 -8.07 20.68
C ASP A 199 10.10 -9.53 20.21
N GLU A 200 11.21 -10.20 20.50
CA GLU A 200 11.49 -11.56 20.08
C GLU A 200 10.41 -12.57 20.55
N GLU A 201 9.75 -12.33 21.69
CA GLU A 201 8.67 -13.20 22.21
C GLU A 201 7.41 -13.11 21.33
N SER A 202 7.25 -12.03 20.58
CA SER A 202 6.13 -11.82 19.66
C SER A 202 6.41 -12.31 18.25
N SER A 203 7.65 -12.72 17.95
CA SER A 203 8.07 -13.18 16.61
C SER A 203 7.44 -14.54 16.25
N HIS A 204 7.05 -14.68 14.97
CA HIS A 204 6.40 -15.89 14.50
C HIS A 204 7.41 -17.01 14.20
N THR A 205 7.01 -18.23 14.47
CA THR A 205 7.74 -19.43 14.08
C THR A 205 6.91 -20.25 13.09
N TYR A 206 7.55 -21.10 12.29
CA TYR A 206 6.86 -21.98 11.34
C TYR A 206 5.86 -22.94 12.02
N ASN A 207 5.95 -23.16 13.32
CA ASN A 207 5.07 -24.05 14.07
C ASN A 207 3.77 -23.35 14.51
N GLU A 208 3.67 -22.05 14.35
CA GLU A 208 2.54 -21.21 14.78
C GLU A 208 1.68 -20.72 13.62
N LEU A 209 1.89 -21.29 12.43
CA LEU A 209 1.05 -21.02 11.27
C LEU A 209 -0.29 -21.75 11.46
N ASP A 210 -1.17 -21.11 12.19
CA ASP A 210 -2.51 -21.60 12.51
C ASP A 210 -3.63 -20.96 11.66
N GLY A 211 -3.26 -20.21 10.64
CA GLY A 211 -4.16 -19.53 9.68
C GLY A 211 -4.59 -18.18 10.13
#